data_8d6a0c21ae90e865adf34369eab1bf98
#
_entry.id   8d6a0c21ae90e865adf34369eab1bf98
#
_cell.length_a   1.000
_cell.length_b   1.000
_cell.length_c   1.000
_cell.angle_alpha   90.00
_cell.angle_beta   90.00
_cell.angle_gamma   90.00
#
_symmetry.space_group_name_H-M   'P 1'
#
loop_
_entity.id
_entity.type
_entity.pdbx_description
1 polymer ?
#
loop_
_entity_poly.entity_id
_entity_poly.type
_entity_poly.pdbx_seq_one_letter_code
_entity_poly.pdbx_strand_id
1 'polypeptide(L)'
;MFRNVQDILLLGRGFSYAVANETELKIMEASYTNAKAYSSCDYPHGPIATTKRFIPVIFFLTDEKTNDSTIKLVEKIKKDFSVSTLVVTNNEKYITMANEAVLLPKEAEGVAGVFGMAVFSQLFACLLSLARGYNPDEPIGLSKTTVTF
;
A
#
# COMPACT_ATOMS: atom_id res chain seq x y z
N MET A 1 -8.03 2.02 11.34
CA MET A 1 -8.35 1.51 9.99
C MET A 1 -7.83 0.08 9.78
N PHE A 2 -6.51 -0.20 9.91
CA PHE A 2 -5.88 -1.47 9.46
C PHE A 2 -5.77 -2.59 10.51
N ARG A 3 -5.93 -2.31 11.80
CA ARG A 3 -5.65 -3.26 12.88
C ARG A 3 -6.43 -4.60 12.80
N ASN A 4 -7.68 -4.54 12.40
CA ASN A 4 -8.60 -5.69 12.45
C ASN A 4 -9.00 -6.25 11.08
N VAL A 5 -8.28 -5.86 10.02
CA VAL A 5 -8.57 -6.36 8.67
C VAL A 5 -7.77 -7.62 8.36
N GLN A 6 -8.32 -8.48 7.51
CA GLN A 6 -7.66 -9.71 7.06
C GLN A 6 -6.94 -9.49 5.73
N ASP A 7 -7.43 -8.57 4.92
CA ASP A 7 -6.91 -8.30 3.59
C ASP A 7 -6.61 -6.81 3.43
N ILE A 8 -5.54 -6.48 2.72
CA ILE A 8 -5.16 -5.11 2.33
C ILE A 8 -4.83 -5.11 0.84
N LEU A 9 -5.39 -4.15 0.12
CA LEU A 9 -5.10 -3.93 -1.28
C LEU A 9 -4.10 -2.77 -1.44
N LEU A 10 -3.11 -2.97 -2.31
CA LEU A 10 -2.03 -2.01 -2.55
C LEU A 10 -2.01 -1.67 -4.05
N LEU A 11 -2.10 -0.40 -4.38
CA LEU A 11 -2.19 0.06 -5.77
C LEU A 11 -1.12 1.11 -6.07
N GLY A 12 -0.32 0.86 -7.10
CA GLY A 12 0.71 1.77 -7.57
C GLY A 12 0.94 1.62 -9.08
N ARG A 13 1.67 2.55 -9.68
CA ARG A 13 2.07 2.48 -11.08
C ARG A 13 3.53 2.88 -11.24
N GLY A 14 4.23 2.33 -12.25
CA GLY A 14 5.64 2.61 -12.46
C GLY A 14 6.47 2.25 -11.24
N PHE A 15 7.30 3.17 -10.75
CA PHE A 15 8.12 2.97 -9.55
C PHE A 15 7.27 2.68 -8.30
N SER A 16 6.11 3.31 -8.19
CA SER A 16 5.19 3.09 -7.07
C SER A 16 4.63 1.65 -7.04
N TYR A 17 4.51 0.97 -8.17
CA TYR A 17 4.08 -0.43 -8.21
C TYR A 17 5.15 -1.37 -7.64
N ALA A 18 6.44 -1.09 -7.92
CA ALA A 18 7.51 -1.87 -7.31
C ALA A 18 7.48 -1.79 -5.77
N VAL A 19 7.22 -0.59 -5.23
CA VAL A 19 7.08 -0.43 -3.77
C VAL A 19 5.80 -1.06 -3.24
N ALA A 20 4.71 -1.05 -4.00
CA ALA A 20 3.49 -1.75 -3.59
C ALA A 20 3.74 -3.26 -3.40
N ASN A 21 4.53 -3.91 -4.28
CA ASN A 21 4.93 -5.31 -4.11
C ASN A 21 5.82 -5.52 -2.87
N GLU A 22 6.77 -4.62 -2.62
CA GLU A 22 7.59 -4.67 -1.41
C GLU A 22 6.73 -4.49 -0.15
N THR A 23 5.77 -3.59 -0.19
CA THR A 23 4.82 -3.38 0.92
C THR A 23 3.96 -4.61 1.17
N GLU A 24 3.48 -5.28 0.10
CA GLU A 24 2.78 -6.57 0.18
C GLU A 24 3.60 -7.57 1.00
N LEU A 25 4.85 -7.76 0.62
CA LEU A 25 5.75 -8.69 1.31
C LEU A 25 5.95 -8.32 2.78
N LYS A 26 6.28 -7.06 3.07
CA LYS A 26 6.52 -6.60 4.45
C LYS A 26 5.28 -6.73 5.34
N ILE A 27 4.09 -6.46 4.83
CA ILE A 27 2.83 -6.64 5.57
C ILE A 27 2.61 -8.11 5.89
N MET A 28 2.79 -9.00 4.93
CA MET A 28 2.59 -10.44 5.13
C MET A 28 3.59 -10.99 6.15
N GLU A 29 4.87 -10.65 6.01
CA GLU A 29 5.94 -11.13 6.88
C GLU A 29 5.79 -10.68 8.33
N ALA A 30 5.47 -9.40 8.55
CA ALA A 30 5.49 -8.82 9.90
C ALA A 30 4.14 -8.92 10.62
N SER A 31 3.01 -8.86 9.91
CA SER A 31 1.69 -8.71 10.52
C SER A 31 0.71 -9.85 10.23
N TYR A 32 1.12 -10.84 9.44
CA TYR A 32 0.29 -11.99 9.04
C TYR A 32 -1.03 -11.55 8.41
N THR A 33 -1.05 -10.37 7.82
CA THR A 33 -2.19 -9.84 7.09
C THR A 33 -2.03 -10.18 5.61
N ASN A 34 -3.06 -10.73 5.00
CA ASN A 34 -3.05 -10.98 3.57
C ASN A 34 -3.03 -9.63 2.83
N ALA A 35 -1.96 -9.36 2.09
CA ALA A 35 -1.85 -8.17 1.28
C ALA A 35 -1.72 -8.54 -0.19
N LYS A 36 -2.23 -7.69 -1.09
CA LYS A 36 -2.09 -7.90 -2.53
C LYS A 36 -1.83 -6.60 -3.27
N ALA A 37 -0.73 -6.58 -4.00
CA ALA A 37 -0.36 -5.46 -4.85
C ALA A 37 -0.83 -5.67 -6.29
N TYR A 38 -1.31 -4.59 -6.91
CA TYR A 38 -1.60 -4.53 -8.34
C TYR A 38 -1.08 -3.23 -8.95
N SER A 39 -0.73 -3.31 -10.22
CA SER A 39 -0.61 -2.10 -11.03
C SER A 39 -1.97 -1.40 -11.12
N SER A 40 -1.99 -0.10 -10.85
CA SER A 40 -3.23 0.68 -10.95
C SER A 40 -3.78 0.76 -12.38
N CYS A 41 -2.96 0.44 -13.40
CA CYS A 41 -3.39 0.27 -14.78
C CYS A 41 -4.16 -1.04 -15.00
N ASP A 42 -3.65 -2.13 -14.43
CA ASP A 42 -4.17 -3.47 -14.72
C ASP A 42 -5.35 -3.81 -13.82
N TYR A 43 -5.41 -3.21 -12.64
CA TYR A 43 -6.45 -3.46 -11.65
C TYR A 43 -7.88 -3.31 -12.19
N PRO A 44 -8.22 -2.26 -12.99
CA PRO A 44 -9.57 -2.10 -13.56
C PRO A 44 -10.00 -3.18 -14.54
N HIS A 45 -9.05 -3.96 -15.10
CA HIS A 45 -9.31 -4.94 -16.16
C HIS A 45 -9.69 -6.35 -15.67
N GLY A 46 -10.10 -6.47 -14.41
CA GLY A 46 -10.57 -7.74 -13.84
C GLY A 46 -10.44 -7.77 -12.34
N PRO A 47 -9.22 -7.57 -11.77
CA PRO A 47 -9.01 -7.62 -10.31
C PRO A 47 -9.92 -6.71 -9.49
N ILE A 48 -10.39 -5.59 -10.05
CA ILE A 48 -11.33 -4.68 -9.39
C ILE A 48 -12.61 -5.38 -8.93
N ALA A 49 -13.02 -6.47 -9.59
CA ALA A 49 -14.18 -7.27 -9.17
C ALA A 49 -13.99 -7.94 -7.80
N THR A 50 -12.73 -8.06 -7.33
CA THR A 50 -12.41 -8.59 -5.99
C THR A 50 -12.50 -7.53 -4.90
N THR A 51 -12.68 -6.25 -5.24
CA THR A 51 -12.84 -5.18 -4.27
C THR A 51 -14.10 -5.42 -3.45
N LYS A 52 -13.92 -5.73 -2.18
CA LYS A 52 -15.01 -6.02 -1.26
C LYS A 52 -15.13 -4.91 -0.23
N ARG A 53 -16.34 -4.71 0.26
CA ARG A 53 -16.56 -3.83 1.40
C ARG A 53 -15.66 -4.26 2.57
N PHE A 54 -15.05 -3.29 3.25
CA PHE A 54 -14.13 -3.49 4.37
C PHE A 54 -12.68 -3.92 4.03
N ILE A 55 -12.30 -4.07 2.77
CA ILE A 55 -10.89 -4.21 2.40
C ILE A 55 -10.31 -2.80 2.23
N PRO A 56 -9.39 -2.34 3.09
CA PRO A 56 -8.76 -1.04 2.90
C PRO A 56 -7.80 -1.07 1.72
N VAL A 57 -7.70 0.06 1.05
CA VAL A 57 -6.85 0.24 -0.13
C VAL A 57 -5.80 1.30 0.14
N ILE A 58 -4.53 0.97 -0.09
CA ILE A 58 -3.40 1.90 -0.05
C ILE A 58 -2.99 2.25 -1.48
N PHE A 59 -2.95 3.54 -1.78
CA PHE A 59 -2.50 4.07 -3.07
C PHE A 59 -1.15 4.76 -2.91
N PHE A 60 -0.23 4.49 -3.82
CA PHE A 60 1.06 5.14 -3.91
C PHE A 60 1.08 6.14 -5.08
N LEU A 61 1.27 7.43 -4.77
CA LEU A 61 1.17 8.55 -5.71
C LEU A 61 2.37 9.48 -5.57
N THR A 62 3.54 9.06 -6.07
CA THR A 62 4.79 9.83 -6.02
C THR A 62 5.42 10.07 -7.40
N ASP A 63 4.77 9.68 -8.47
CA ASP A 63 5.25 9.87 -9.84
C ASP A 63 4.20 10.65 -10.65
N GLU A 64 4.44 11.94 -10.88
CA GLU A 64 3.51 12.83 -11.58
C GLU A 64 3.10 12.30 -12.95
N LYS A 65 4.01 11.63 -13.67
CA LYS A 65 3.72 11.07 -15.00
C LYS A 65 2.66 9.97 -15.00
N THR A 66 2.48 9.32 -13.87
CA THR A 66 1.57 8.17 -13.74
C THR A 66 0.38 8.42 -12.81
N ASN A 67 0.39 9.54 -12.08
CA ASN A 67 -0.61 9.83 -11.06
C ASN A 67 -2.03 9.98 -11.61
N ASP A 68 -2.23 10.62 -12.77
CA ASP A 68 -3.57 10.93 -13.29
C ASP A 68 -4.48 9.68 -13.41
N SER A 69 -3.93 8.57 -13.88
CA SER A 69 -4.69 7.33 -14.01
C SER A 69 -5.01 6.71 -12.65
N THR A 70 -4.06 6.78 -11.70
CA THR A 70 -4.25 6.27 -10.34
C THR A 70 -5.25 7.12 -9.57
N ILE A 71 -5.23 8.46 -9.76
CA ILE A 71 -6.19 9.39 -9.18
C ILE A 71 -7.63 9.03 -9.59
N LYS A 72 -7.87 8.83 -10.88
CA LYS A 72 -9.19 8.39 -11.38
C LYS A 72 -9.64 7.08 -10.76
N LEU A 73 -8.70 6.18 -10.50
CA LEU A 73 -8.99 4.91 -9.84
C LEU A 73 -9.33 5.08 -8.35
N VAL A 74 -8.65 6.00 -7.63
CA VAL A 74 -9.01 6.36 -6.24
C VAL A 74 -10.47 6.83 -6.17
N GLU A 75 -10.84 7.78 -7.03
CA GLU A 75 -12.19 8.33 -7.09
C GLU A 75 -13.23 7.24 -7.40
N LYS A 76 -12.94 6.39 -8.38
CA LYS A 76 -13.80 5.28 -8.75
C LYS A 76 -13.99 4.29 -7.59
N ILE A 77 -12.92 3.87 -6.94
CA ILE A 77 -12.98 2.90 -5.85
C ILE A 77 -13.75 3.47 -4.66
N LYS A 78 -13.52 4.72 -4.30
CA LYS A 78 -14.29 5.38 -3.22
C LYS A 78 -15.78 5.45 -3.54
N LYS A 79 -16.13 5.78 -4.79
CA LYS A 79 -17.53 5.94 -5.22
C LYS A 79 -18.25 4.59 -5.28
N ASP A 80 -17.60 3.59 -5.89
CA ASP A 80 -18.30 2.35 -6.25
C ASP A 80 -18.30 1.30 -5.12
N PHE A 81 -17.29 1.32 -4.23
CA PHE A 81 -17.09 0.24 -3.26
C PHE A 81 -17.18 0.66 -1.79
N SER A 82 -17.22 1.95 -1.48
CA SER A 82 -17.30 2.48 -0.10
C SER A 82 -16.25 1.88 0.85
N VAL A 83 -15.02 1.69 0.34
CA VAL A 83 -13.90 1.14 1.10
C VAL A 83 -13.07 2.25 1.74
N SER A 84 -12.37 1.92 2.82
CA SER A 84 -11.40 2.83 3.44
C SER A 84 -10.16 2.97 2.57
N THR A 85 -9.69 4.18 2.37
CA THR A 85 -8.57 4.49 1.49
C THR A 85 -7.47 5.27 2.22
N LEU A 86 -6.21 4.91 1.97
CA LEU A 86 -5.02 5.63 2.39
C LEU A 86 -4.22 6.02 1.14
N VAL A 87 -3.79 7.27 1.04
CA VAL A 87 -2.85 7.70 0.01
C VAL A 87 -1.48 7.98 0.61
N VAL A 88 -0.43 7.49 -0.04
CA VAL A 88 0.97 7.83 0.25
C VAL A 88 1.47 8.69 -0.91
N THR A 89 1.80 9.94 -0.65
CA THR A 89 2.09 10.92 -1.70
C THR A 89 3.11 11.96 -1.25
N ASN A 90 3.83 12.56 -2.19
CA ASN A 90 4.69 13.72 -1.98
C ASN A 90 4.01 15.05 -2.39
N ASN A 91 2.72 15.01 -2.75
CA ASN A 91 2.00 16.18 -3.23
C ASN A 91 0.76 16.46 -2.38
N GLU A 92 0.74 17.62 -1.72
CA GLU A 92 -0.34 18.06 -0.84
C GLU A 92 -1.73 18.08 -1.51
N LYS A 93 -1.79 18.21 -2.83
CA LYS A 93 -3.07 18.21 -3.57
C LYS A 93 -3.84 16.89 -3.43
N TYR A 94 -3.14 15.80 -3.13
CA TYR A 94 -3.74 14.47 -3.09
C TYR A 94 -4.14 14.00 -1.69
N ILE A 95 -3.76 14.73 -0.62
CA ILE A 95 -4.06 14.32 0.76
C ILE A 95 -5.55 14.25 1.07
N THR A 96 -6.37 15.06 0.42
CA THR A 96 -7.84 15.08 0.62
C THR A 96 -8.60 14.06 -0.22
N MET A 97 -7.92 13.35 -1.11
CA MET A 97 -8.55 12.37 -2.00
C MET A 97 -8.95 11.07 -1.31
N ALA A 98 -8.21 10.69 -0.26
CA ALA A 98 -8.43 9.47 0.51
C ALA A 98 -9.04 9.79 1.89
N ASN A 99 -9.39 8.75 2.64
CA ASN A 99 -9.83 8.91 4.02
C ASN A 99 -8.68 9.33 4.93
N GLU A 100 -7.48 8.78 4.65
CA GLU A 100 -6.24 9.07 5.35
C GLU A 100 -5.13 9.33 4.33
N ALA A 101 -4.10 10.08 4.75
CA ALA A 101 -2.96 10.37 3.91
C ALA A 101 -1.65 10.33 4.69
N VAL A 102 -0.60 9.90 4.02
CA VAL A 102 0.78 10.07 4.46
C VAL A 102 1.49 10.96 3.46
N LEU A 103 1.91 12.13 3.90
CA LEU A 103 2.65 13.09 3.09
C LEU A 103 4.15 12.83 3.25
N LEU A 104 4.79 12.50 2.15
CA LEU A 104 6.24 12.38 2.02
C LEU A 104 6.87 13.75 1.72
N PRO A 105 8.17 13.92 1.92
CA PRO A 105 8.87 15.11 1.46
C PRO A 105 8.61 15.40 -0.02
N LYS A 106 8.51 16.67 -0.40
CA LYS A 106 8.21 17.09 -1.78
C LYS A 106 9.21 16.53 -2.79
N GLU A 107 10.45 16.38 -2.38
CA GLU A 107 11.55 15.85 -3.18
C GLU A 107 11.45 14.33 -3.43
N ALA A 108 10.55 13.64 -2.74
CA ALA A 108 10.30 12.20 -2.91
C ALA A 108 9.46 11.94 -4.18
N GLU A 109 10.04 12.21 -5.35
CA GLU A 109 9.42 12.01 -6.66
C GLU A 109 10.23 11.02 -7.52
N GLY A 110 9.57 10.27 -8.39
CA GLY A 110 10.20 9.31 -9.28
C GLY A 110 11.04 8.28 -8.50
N VAL A 111 12.33 8.18 -8.84
CA VAL A 111 13.26 7.26 -8.15
C VAL A 111 13.46 7.64 -6.67
N ALA A 112 13.55 8.94 -6.35
CA ALA A 112 13.66 9.38 -4.96
C ALA A 112 12.40 9.01 -4.14
N GLY A 113 11.24 9.01 -4.79
CA GLY A 113 9.98 8.56 -4.19
C GLY A 113 10.00 7.11 -3.75
N VAL A 114 10.74 6.24 -4.44
CA VAL A 114 10.90 4.82 -4.06
C VAL A 114 11.44 4.69 -2.64
N PHE A 115 12.46 5.47 -2.28
CA PHE A 115 13.04 5.42 -0.94
C PHE A 115 12.06 5.92 0.13
N GLY A 116 11.36 7.01 -0.12
CA GLY A 116 10.34 7.53 0.82
C GLY A 116 9.20 6.53 1.05
N MET A 117 8.70 5.94 -0.02
CA MET A 117 7.65 4.92 0.04
C MET A 117 8.16 3.62 0.70
N ALA A 118 9.43 3.23 0.49
CA ALA A 118 10.01 2.05 1.14
C ALA A 118 10.11 2.24 2.66
N VAL A 119 10.52 3.42 3.12
CA VAL A 119 10.50 3.77 4.55
C VAL A 119 9.07 3.70 5.10
N PHE A 120 8.10 4.26 4.39
CA PHE A 120 6.68 4.11 4.76
C PHE A 120 6.30 2.63 4.89
N SER A 121 6.65 1.79 3.93
CA SER A 121 6.30 0.36 3.90
C SER A 121 6.82 -0.38 5.12
N GLN A 122 8.08 -0.16 5.48
CA GLN A 122 8.72 -0.76 6.65
C GLN A 122 8.06 -0.29 7.95
N LEU A 123 7.86 1.01 8.11
CA LEU A 123 7.21 1.58 9.29
C LEU A 123 5.76 1.13 9.41
N PHE A 124 5.03 1.10 8.30
CA PHE A 124 3.64 0.66 8.28
C PHE A 124 3.50 -0.80 8.70
N ALA A 125 4.32 -1.70 8.13
CA ALA A 125 4.30 -3.12 8.47
C ALA A 125 4.69 -3.36 9.94
N CYS A 126 5.72 -2.68 10.44
CA CYS A 126 6.15 -2.73 11.83
C CYS A 126 5.03 -2.26 12.78
N LEU A 127 4.46 -1.08 12.54
CA LEU A 127 3.39 -0.52 13.37
C LEU A 127 2.10 -1.37 13.32
N LEU A 128 1.78 -1.94 12.16
CA LEU A 128 0.66 -2.86 12.00
C LEU A 128 0.87 -4.13 12.81
N SER A 129 2.07 -4.71 12.77
CA SER A 129 2.48 -5.86 13.58
C SER A 129 2.25 -5.60 15.06
N LEU A 130 2.82 -4.51 15.58
CA LEU A 130 2.68 -4.10 16.98
C LEU A 130 1.21 -3.85 17.36
N ALA A 131 0.46 -3.16 16.51
CA ALA A 131 -0.96 -2.89 16.74
C ALA A 131 -1.81 -4.17 16.81
N ARG A 132 -1.37 -5.25 16.15
CA ARG A 132 -2.01 -6.57 16.18
C ARG A 132 -1.51 -7.46 17.31
N GLY A 133 -0.53 -7.00 18.09
CA GLY A 133 0.04 -7.73 19.23
C GLY A 133 1.14 -8.73 18.84
N TYR A 134 1.72 -8.58 17.65
CA TYR A 134 2.84 -9.39 17.20
C TYR A 134 4.18 -8.69 17.46
N ASN A 135 5.27 -9.48 17.50
CA ASN A 135 6.62 -8.96 17.56
C ASN A 135 7.24 -8.93 16.15
N PRO A 136 7.47 -7.75 15.54
CA PRO A 136 8.05 -7.66 14.21
C PRO A 136 9.51 -8.13 14.13
N ASP A 137 10.21 -8.19 15.25
CA ASP A 137 11.61 -8.64 15.30
C ASP A 137 11.75 -10.18 15.34
N GLU A 138 10.67 -10.88 15.68
CA GLU A 138 10.62 -12.35 15.79
C GLU A 138 9.40 -12.91 15.04
N PRO A 139 9.35 -12.77 13.70
CA PRO A 139 8.20 -13.22 12.92
C PRO A 139 8.09 -14.75 12.92
N ILE A 140 6.88 -15.25 13.19
CA ILE A 140 6.60 -16.68 13.24
C ILE A 140 6.75 -17.31 11.84
N GLY A 141 7.51 -18.40 11.76
CA GLY A 141 7.70 -19.14 10.51
C GLY A 141 8.76 -18.57 9.58
N LEU A 142 9.39 -17.46 9.95
CA LEU A 142 10.52 -16.90 9.21
C LEU A 142 11.81 -17.07 9.99
N SER A 143 12.89 -17.32 9.28
CA SER A 143 14.26 -17.36 9.83
C SER A 143 15.14 -16.43 9.01
N LYS A 144 16.23 -15.95 9.64
CA LYS A 144 17.21 -15.07 8.98
C LYS A 144 17.86 -15.73 7.75
N THR A 145 17.88 -17.06 7.71
CA THR A 145 18.45 -17.85 6.61
C THR A 145 17.39 -18.85 6.15
N THR A 146 16.96 -18.73 4.92
CA THR A 146 16.02 -19.69 4.30
C THR A 146 16.82 -20.85 3.71
N VAL A 147 16.51 -22.07 4.14
CA VAL A 147 17.04 -23.31 3.52
C VAL A 147 16.01 -23.76 2.49
N THR A 148 16.43 -23.77 1.22
CA THR A 148 15.63 -24.35 0.12
C THR A 148 15.93 -25.83 0.02
N PHE A 149 14.89 -26.67 0.00
CA PHE A 149 14.97 -28.11 -0.16
C PHE A 149 14.80 -28.50 -1.62
#